data_84cb7b2d994f250527364939e5b388ec
#
_entry.id   84cb7b2d994f250527364939e5b388ec
#
_cell.length_a   1.000
_cell.length_b   1.000
_cell.length_c   1.000
_cell.angle_alpha   90.00
_cell.angle_beta   90.00
_cell.angle_gamma   90.00
#
_symmetry.space_group_name_H-M   'P 1'
#
loop_
_entity.id
_entity.type
_entity.pdbx_description
1 polymer ?
#
loop_
_entity_poly.entity_id
_entity_poly.type
_entity_poly.pdbx_seq_one_letter_code
_entity_poly.pdbx_strand_id
1 'polypeptide(L)'
;MLRFSLALTKGDFALQAEAPKPCQRLALMGPSGVGKSTLLSALAGFEGQAQGTVHLGGQTLAAGKTGLAPESRRLGMVFQRPLLFPHLTAEENLRFARPPTPPPVTFEEVVARLDLGPVLPRRAHQLSGGEAQRVALGRAVLAAPSWLLLDEPFSNLDPARREAALCLIDEVVERQGLTLVLATHRLEEAVSLCDHLVSLREQNGVSTGTAQPLAQALGGAQAPTLISGMLQEARGTLEFCYGGQALRVKAAPFLREKDRAGPAAALIDPQDVHALPAGAPAPLGCPRFEGQRQGADQLRYGEDVFTLPVPLGPGDESVAFTLLGATVLPPRRRDALAVAER
;
A
#
# COMPACT_ATOMS: atom_id res chain seq x y z
N MET A 1 15.62 -8.49 -3.92
CA MET A 1 15.44 -7.02 -3.81
C MET A 1 15.53 -6.39 -5.19
N LEU A 2 14.67 -5.42 -5.48
CA LEU A 2 14.55 -4.70 -6.75
C LEU A 2 15.38 -3.41 -6.72
N ARG A 3 16.09 -3.13 -7.80
CA ARG A 3 16.71 -1.85 -8.11
C ARG A 3 16.49 -1.56 -9.60
N PHE A 4 16.12 -0.34 -9.93
CA PHE A 4 15.90 0.05 -11.32
C PHE A 4 16.15 1.53 -11.56
N SER A 5 16.40 1.87 -12.83
CA SER A 5 16.34 3.22 -13.38
C SER A 5 15.79 3.07 -14.79
N LEU A 6 14.58 3.58 -15.02
CA LEU A 6 13.83 3.41 -16.27
C LEU A 6 13.37 4.75 -16.81
N ALA A 7 13.48 4.88 -18.13
CA ALA A 7 12.90 5.96 -18.92
C ALA A 7 12.08 5.36 -20.07
N LEU A 8 10.93 5.95 -20.35
CA LEU A 8 10.02 5.55 -21.42
C LEU A 8 9.42 6.79 -22.06
N THR A 9 9.34 6.79 -23.39
CA THR A 9 8.58 7.79 -24.16
C THR A 9 7.63 7.07 -25.10
N LYS A 10 6.34 7.46 -25.08
CA LYS A 10 5.27 6.83 -25.88
C LYS A 10 4.32 7.93 -26.38
N GLY A 11 4.54 8.39 -27.62
CA GLY A 11 3.87 9.59 -28.12
C GLY A 11 4.25 10.82 -27.28
N ASP A 12 3.24 11.53 -26.80
CA ASP A 12 3.42 12.72 -25.93
C ASP A 12 3.64 12.37 -24.46
N PHE A 13 3.53 11.08 -24.07
CA PHE A 13 3.74 10.63 -22.70
C PHE A 13 5.22 10.26 -22.48
N ALA A 14 5.82 10.83 -21.44
CA ALA A 14 7.15 10.50 -20.99
C ALA A 14 7.17 10.14 -19.51
N LEU A 15 7.95 9.12 -19.14
CA LEU A 15 8.09 8.62 -17.78
C LEU A 15 9.59 8.43 -17.46
N GLN A 16 9.99 8.88 -16.27
CA GLN A 16 11.29 8.58 -15.68
C GLN A 16 11.10 8.17 -14.22
N ALA A 17 11.55 6.97 -13.89
CA ALA A 17 11.41 6.47 -12.51
C ALA A 17 12.61 5.62 -12.11
N GLU A 18 12.98 5.71 -10.84
CA GLU A 18 14.13 5.00 -10.32
C GLU A 18 13.95 4.51 -8.88
N ALA A 19 14.61 3.40 -8.56
CA ALA A 19 14.88 2.92 -7.24
C ALA A 19 16.38 2.65 -7.12
N PRO A 20 17.18 3.68 -6.73
CA PRO A 20 18.64 3.59 -6.75
C PRO A 20 19.18 2.66 -5.66
N LYS A 21 18.43 2.50 -4.55
CA LYS A 21 18.74 1.54 -3.48
C LYS A 21 17.87 0.29 -3.61
N PRO A 22 18.41 -0.90 -3.28
CA PRO A 22 17.63 -2.12 -3.30
C PRO A 22 16.44 -2.07 -2.36
N CYS A 23 15.24 -2.34 -2.86
CA CYS A 23 14.02 -2.43 -2.08
C CYS A 23 13.33 -3.78 -2.30
N GLN A 24 12.66 -4.30 -1.29
CA GLN A 24 11.91 -5.55 -1.40
C GLN A 24 10.41 -5.29 -1.60
N ARG A 25 9.89 -4.24 -1.02
CA ARG A 25 8.46 -3.92 -1.03
C ARG A 25 8.30 -2.44 -1.39
N LEU A 26 7.82 -2.19 -2.61
CA LEU A 26 7.73 -0.86 -3.21
C LEU A 26 6.30 -0.51 -3.54
N ALA A 27 5.82 0.62 -3.04
CA ALA A 27 4.57 1.22 -3.48
C ALA A 27 4.81 2.22 -4.61
N LEU A 28 3.90 2.26 -5.58
CA LEU A 28 3.81 3.28 -6.62
C LEU A 28 2.53 4.08 -6.38
N MET A 29 2.66 5.35 -6.05
CA MET A 29 1.52 6.23 -5.82
C MET A 29 1.57 7.45 -6.74
N GLY A 30 0.43 8.08 -6.93
CA GLY A 30 0.28 9.28 -7.75
C GLY A 30 -1.11 9.34 -8.40
N PRO A 31 -1.45 10.47 -9.03
CA PRO A 31 -2.75 10.68 -9.68
C PRO A 31 -3.09 9.59 -10.71
N SER A 32 -4.36 9.50 -11.07
CA SER A 32 -4.78 8.66 -12.20
C SER A 32 -4.13 9.17 -13.49
N GLY A 33 -3.67 8.25 -14.34
CA GLY A 33 -3.01 8.60 -15.60
C GLY A 33 -1.52 8.95 -15.51
N VAL A 34 -0.93 9.13 -14.31
CA VAL A 34 0.49 9.51 -14.14
C VAL A 34 1.50 8.44 -14.58
N GLY A 35 1.05 7.25 -14.96
CA GLY A 35 1.94 6.20 -15.50
C GLY A 35 2.30 5.07 -14.54
N LYS A 36 1.55 4.87 -13.43
CA LYS A 36 1.78 3.74 -12.50
C LYS A 36 1.75 2.38 -13.22
N SER A 37 0.67 2.12 -13.97
CA SER A 37 0.50 0.88 -14.74
C SER A 37 1.57 0.75 -15.84
N THR A 38 1.96 1.87 -16.45
CA THR A 38 3.03 1.89 -17.47
C THR A 38 4.37 1.53 -16.86
N LEU A 39 4.69 2.03 -15.65
CA LEU A 39 5.92 1.66 -14.95
C LEU A 39 5.90 0.17 -14.56
N LEU A 40 4.77 -0.35 -14.06
CA LEU A 40 4.64 -1.79 -13.80
C LEU A 40 4.84 -2.63 -15.06
N SER A 41 4.24 -2.23 -16.18
CA SER A 41 4.41 -2.90 -17.48
C SER A 41 5.87 -2.84 -17.99
N ALA A 42 6.56 -1.73 -17.78
CA ALA A 42 7.98 -1.60 -18.13
C ALA A 42 8.87 -2.51 -17.24
N LEU A 43 8.61 -2.56 -15.93
CA LEU A 43 9.29 -3.48 -15.02
C LEU A 43 9.04 -4.95 -15.42
N ALA A 44 7.81 -5.28 -15.83
CA ALA A 44 7.45 -6.60 -16.30
C ALA A 44 8.09 -6.98 -17.65
N GLY A 45 8.53 -5.99 -18.43
CA GLY A 45 9.12 -6.20 -19.76
C GLY A 45 8.10 -6.15 -20.90
N PHE A 46 6.88 -5.67 -20.65
CA PHE A 46 5.84 -5.52 -21.70
C PHE A 46 6.03 -4.24 -22.54
N GLU A 47 6.79 -3.27 -22.05
CA GLU A 47 7.04 -2.01 -22.77
C GLU A 47 8.40 -2.06 -23.50
N GLY A 48 8.38 -2.44 -24.79
CA GLY A 48 9.59 -2.58 -25.59
C GLY A 48 10.35 -1.27 -25.85
N GLN A 49 9.72 -0.11 -25.60
CA GLN A 49 10.36 1.20 -25.72
C GLN A 49 11.05 1.65 -24.41
N ALA A 50 10.85 0.93 -23.31
CA ALA A 50 11.49 1.26 -22.04
C ALA A 50 13.00 1.05 -22.13
N GLN A 51 13.75 2.05 -21.66
CA GLN A 51 15.20 2.05 -21.62
C GLN A 51 15.68 2.19 -20.19
N GLY A 52 16.83 1.62 -19.89
CA GLY A 52 17.44 1.73 -18.57
C GLY A 52 17.80 0.37 -17.99
N THR A 53 17.82 0.26 -16.69
CA THR A 53 18.27 -0.95 -16.00
C THR A 53 17.21 -1.45 -15.03
N VAL A 54 17.05 -2.78 -14.97
CA VAL A 54 16.22 -3.45 -13.97
C VAL A 54 17.01 -4.64 -13.42
N HIS A 55 17.22 -4.64 -12.10
CA HIS A 55 17.91 -5.71 -11.39
C HIS A 55 16.99 -6.28 -10.32
N LEU A 56 16.92 -7.60 -10.23
CA LEU A 56 16.17 -8.33 -9.22
C LEU A 56 17.02 -9.45 -8.62
N GLY A 57 17.25 -9.43 -7.31
CA GLY A 57 17.97 -10.50 -6.60
C GLY A 57 19.37 -10.78 -7.16
N GLY A 58 20.06 -9.77 -7.67
CA GLY A 58 21.37 -9.92 -8.30
C GLY A 58 21.32 -10.24 -9.81
N GLN A 59 20.16 -10.58 -10.37
CA GLN A 59 19.97 -10.81 -11.80
C GLN A 59 19.63 -9.50 -12.52
N THR A 60 20.25 -9.24 -13.65
CA THR A 60 19.90 -8.15 -14.56
C THR A 60 18.74 -8.59 -15.47
N LEU A 61 17.58 -7.96 -15.32
CA LEU A 61 16.38 -8.24 -16.13
C LEU A 61 16.29 -7.35 -17.37
N ALA A 62 16.89 -6.15 -17.31
CA ALA A 62 17.02 -5.24 -18.44
C ALA A 62 18.28 -4.40 -18.31
N ALA A 63 18.91 -4.08 -19.47
CA ALA A 63 20.06 -3.21 -19.58
C ALA A 63 20.00 -2.44 -20.91
N GLY A 64 19.84 -1.11 -20.83
CA GLY A 64 19.65 -0.25 -22.00
C GLY A 64 18.34 -0.55 -22.74
N LYS A 65 18.43 -0.96 -24.00
CA LYS A 65 17.31 -1.36 -24.87
C LYS A 65 17.08 -2.88 -24.90
N THR A 66 17.89 -3.65 -24.18
CA THR A 66 17.82 -5.10 -24.16
C THR A 66 17.35 -5.60 -22.81
N GLY A 67 16.60 -6.70 -22.80
CA GLY A 67 16.11 -7.28 -21.56
C GLY A 67 15.56 -8.69 -21.74
N LEU A 68 15.37 -9.36 -20.64
CA LEU A 68 14.69 -10.65 -20.62
C LEU A 68 13.23 -10.46 -21.02
N ALA A 69 12.72 -11.37 -21.82
CA ALA A 69 11.31 -11.43 -22.16
C ALA A 69 10.46 -11.64 -20.89
N PRO A 70 9.21 -11.14 -20.85
CA PRO A 70 8.36 -11.18 -19.66
C PRO A 70 8.22 -12.58 -19.06
N GLU A 71 8.06 -13.61 -19.90
CA GLU A 71 7.93 -15.02 -19.48
C GLU A 71 9.19 -15.57 -18.79
N SER A 72 10.34 -14.96 -19.04
CA SER A 72 11.62 -15.34 -18.43
C SER A 72 11.89 -14.62 -17.11
N ARG A 73 11.07 -13.63 -16.75
CA ARG A 73 11.25 -12.81 -15.53
C ARG A 73 10.70 -13.45 -14.27
N ARG A 74 10.02 -14.60 -14.35
CA ARG A 74 9.44 -15.33 -13.21
C ARG A 74 8.59 -14.42 -12.31
N LEU A 75 7.73 -13.60 -12.91
CA LEU A 75 6.87 -12.66 -12.22
C LEU A 75 5.41 -13.15 -12.14
N GLY A 76 4.72 -12.79 -11.06
CA GLY A 76 3.28 -12.80 -10.98
C GLY A 76 2.77 -11.38 -11.20
N MET A 77 1.80 -11.21 -12.09
CA MET A 77 1.21 -9.89 -12.34
C MET A 77 -0.31 -9.92 -12.21
N VAL A 78 -0.82 -8.94 -11.49
CA VAL A 78 -2.25 -8.64 -11.43
C VAL A 78 -2.44 -7.26 -12.06
N PHE A 79 -3.23 -7.22 -13.12
CA PHE A 79 -3.59 -5.99 -13.81
C PHE A 79 -4.81 -5.35 -13.17
N GLN A 80 -5.01 -4.07 -13.37
CA GLN A 80 -6.19 -3.32 -12.92
C GLN A 80 -7.49 -3.97 -13.43
N ARG A 81 -7.49 -4.47 -14.68
CA ARG A 81 -8.54 -5.36 -15.18
C ARG A 81 -8.10 -6.81 -14.98
N PRO A 82 -8.90 -7.66 -14.30
CA PRO A 82 -8.55 -9.06 -14.13
C PRO A 82 -8.47 -9.75 -15.48
N LEU A 83 -7.26 -10.10 -15.91
CA LEU A 83 -7.04 -10.81 -17.18
C LEU A 83 -7.16 -12.32 -16.94
N LEU A 84 -8.39 -12.80 -16.71
CA LEU A 84 -8.69 -14.21 -16.61
C LEU A 84 -8.82 -14.84 -17.99
N PHE A 85 -8.50 -16.12 -18.10
CA PHE A 85 -8.76 -16.90 -19.29
C PHE A 85 -10.28 -17.09 -19.45
N PRO A 86 -10.92 -16.51 -20.48
CA PRO A 86 -12.38 -16.44 -20.55
C PRO A 86 -13.06 -17.79 -20.75
N HIS A 87 -12.36 -18.76 -21.33
CA HIS A 87 -12.82 -20.11 -21.59
C HIS A 87 -12.69 -21.06 -20.41
N LEU A 88 -11.95 -20.64 -19.36
CA LEU A 88 -11.70 -21.43 -18.15
C LEU A 88 -12.63 -21.01 -17.00
N THR A 89 -12.92 -21.95 -16.10
CA THR A 89 -13.54 -21.69 -14.81
C THR A 89 -12.59 -20.94 -13.87
N ALA A 90 -13.10 -20.48 -12.72
CA ALA A 90 -12.25 -19.87 -11.68
C ALA A 90 -11.22 -20.88 -11.16
N GLU A 91 -11.63 -22.13 -10.92
CA GLU A 91 -10.71 -23.20 -10.49
C GLU A 91 -9.62 -23.46 -11.52
N GLU A 92 -9.97 -23.62 -12.79
CA GLU A 92 -9.01 -23.83 -13.87
C GLU A 92 -8.07 -22.63 -14.06
N ASN A 93 -8.55 -21.39 -13.89
CA ASN A 93 -7.71 -20.20 -13.87
C ASN A 93 -6.68 -20.25 -12.72
N LEU A 94 -7.10 -20.64 -11.51
CA LEU A 94 -6.20 -20.77 -10.35
C LEU A 94 -5.18 -21.89 -10.58
N ARG A 95 -5.62 -23.05 -11.07
CA ARG A 95 -4.77 -24.24 -11.34
C ARG A 95 -3.91 -24.10 -12.60
N PHE A 96 -4.12 -23.03 -13.38
CA PHE A 96 -3.25 -22.73 -14.53
C PHE A 96 -1.82 -22.41 -14.08
N ALA A 97 -1.67 -21.87 -12.88
CA ALA A 97 -0.38 -21.71 -12.25
C ALA A 97 0.26 -23.10 -11.98
N ARG A 98 1.56 -23.21 -12.26
CA ARG A 98 2.34 -24.43 -12.01
C ARG A 98 3.43 -24.14 -10.97
N PRO A 99 3.09 -24.19 -9.67
CA PRO A 99 4.06 -23.93 -8.61
C PRO A 99 5.11 -25.05 -8.53
N PRO A 100 6.26 -24.80 -7.88
CA PRO A 100 7.19 -25.85 -7.51
C PRO A 100 6.54 -26.85 -6.56
N THR A 101 7.15 -28.03 -6.40
CA THR A 101 6.67 -29.07 -5.47
C THR A 101 7.69 -29.24 -4.34
N PRO A 102 7.32 -29.05 -3.06
CA PRO A 102 6.01 -28.62 -2.56
C PRO A 102 5.73 -27.14 -2.84
N PRO A 103 4.46 -26.74 -3.03
CA PRO A 103 4.13 -25.34 -3.23
C PRO A 103 4.30 -24.56 -1.92
N PRO A 104 4.80 -23.32 -1.97
CA PRO A 104 4.98 -22.50 -0.77
C PRO A 104 3.65 -22.03 -0.15
N VAL A 105 2.58 -22.03 -0.96
CA VAL A 105 1.18 -21.74 -0.55
C VAL A 105 0.29 -22.74 -1.28
N THR A 106 -0.63 -23.38 -0.55
CA THR A 106 -1.50 -24.40 -1.13
C THR A 106 -2.71 -23.78 -1.84
N PHE A 107 -3.29 -24.54 -2.76
CA PHE A 107 -4.52 -24.16 -3.44
C PHE A 107 -5.66 -23.91 -2.44
N GLU A 108 -5.81 -24.82 -1.46
CA GLU A 108 -6.84 -24.77 -0.42
C GLU A 108 -6.68 -23.54 0.47
N GLU A 109 -5.44 -23.18 0.83
CA GLU A 109 -5.15 -21.96 1.60
C GLU A 109 -5.58 -20.71 0.84
N VAL A 110 -5.24 -20.60 -0.45
CA VAL A 110 -5.61 -19.46 -1.29
C VAL A 110 -7.13 -19.39 -1.46
N VAL A 111 -7.79 -20.52 -1.73
CA VAL A 111 -9.25 -20.57 -1.90
C VAL A 111 -9.97 -20.13 -0.62
N ALA A 112 -9.53 -20.60 0.53
CA ALA A 112 -10.12 -20.23 1.82
C ALA A 112 -9.90 -18.75 2.15
N ARG A 113 -8.66 -18.25 2.01
CA ARG A 113 -8.30 -16.87 2.37
C ARG A 113 -8.93 -15.82 1.46
N LEU A 114 -9.14 -16.14 0.19
CA LEU A 114 -9.77 -15.25 -0.79
C LEU A 114 -11.27 -15.50 -0.94
N ASP A 115 -11.89 -16.37 -0.13
CA ASP A 115 -13.31 -16.70 -0.18
C ASP A 115 -13.75 -17.07 -1.61
N LEU A 116 -13.05 -18.04 -2.23
CA LEU A 116 -13.27 -18.42 -3.63
C LEU A 116 -14.09 -19.69 -3.79
N GLY A 117 -14.35 -20.46 -2.71
CA GLY A 117 -15.07 -21.73 -2.75
C GLY A 117 -16.36 -21.68 -3.59
N PRO A 118 -17.27 -20.72 -3.33
CA PRO A 118 -18.57 -20.64 -4.06
C PRO A 118 -18.45 -20.32 -5.54
N VAL A 119 -17.31 -19.76 -5.98
CA VAL A 119 -17.12 -19.31 -7.38
C VAL A 119 -16.26 -20.24 -8.23
N LEU A 120 -15.61 -21.23 -7.64
CA LEU A 120 -14.70 -22.16 -8.34
C LEU A 120 -15.30 -22.75 -9.64
N PRO A 121 -16.57 -23.23 -9.68
CA PRO A 121 -17.14 -23.82 -10.89
C PRO A 121 -17.58 -22.79 -11.94
N ARG A 122 -17.59 -21.49 -11.61
CA ARG A 122 -18.05 -20.45 -12.52
C ARG A 122 -16.97 -20.09 -13.54
N ARG A 123 -17.40 -19.81 -14.78
CA ARG A 123 -16.51 -19.29 -15.82
C ARG A 123 -16.20 -17.80 -15.59
N ALA A 124 -15.09 -17.33 -16.16
CA ALA A 124 -14.62 -15.97 -15.97
C ALA A 124 -15.68 -14.87 -16.24
N HIS A 125 -16.52 -15.06 -17.27
CA HIS A 125 -17.59 -14.12 -17.62
C HIS A 125 -18.80 -14.13 -16.66
N GLN A 126 -18.88 -15.11 -15.74
CA GLN A 126 -19.94 -15.25 -14.74
C GLN A 126 -19.53 -14.65 -13.38
N LEU A 127 -18.29 -14.18 -13.28
CA LEU A 127 -17.75 -13.60 -12.06
C LEU A 127 -18.05 -12.10 -12.02
N SER A 128 -18.39 -11.59 -10.83
CA SER A 128 -18.37 -10.15 -10.56
C SER A 128 -16.94 -9.60 -10.64
N GLY A 129 -16.78 -8.27 -10.76
CA GLY A 129 -15.47 -7.64 -10.83
C GLY A 129 -14.58 -7.99 -9.62
N GLY A 130 -15.14 -7.99 -8.42
CA GLY A 130 -14.39 -8.35 -7.21
C GLY A 130 -14.05 -9.84 -7.12
N GLU A 131 -14.93 -10.73 -7.57
CA GLU A 131 -14.65 -12.18 -7.68
C GLU A 131 -13.52 -12.45 -8.68
N ALA A 132 -13.61 -11.84 -9.87
CA ALA A 132 -12.57 -11.96 -10.89
C ALA A 132 -11.22 -11.42 -10.41
N GLN A 133 -11.22 -10.32 -9.67
CA GLN A 133 -10.00 -9.75 -9.07
C GLN A 133 -9.36 -10.71 -8.06
N ARG A 134 -10.16 -11.32 -7.18
CA ARG A 134 -9.66 -12.31 -6.21
C ARG A 134 -9.12 -13.57 -6.90
N VAL A 135 -9.76 -14.05 -7.96
CA VAL A 135 -9.24 -15.17 -8.77
C VAL A 135 -7.92 -14.80 -9.44
N ALA A 136 -7.80 -13.60 -10.02
CA ALA A 136 -6.55 -13.13 -10.63
C ALA A 136 -5.42 -13.03 -9.60
N LEU A 137 -5.72 -12.51 -8.41
CA LEU A 137 -4.77 -12.43 -7.30
C LEU A 137 -4.32 -13.82 -6.84
N GLY A 138 -5.27 -14.74 -6.64
CA GLY A 138 -4.99 -16.14 -6.28
C GLY A 138 -4.11 -16.85 -7.31
N ARG A 139 -4.40 -16.67 -8.60
CA ARG A 139 -3.58 -17.22 -9.70
C ARG A 139 -2.15 -16.69 -9.65
N ALA A 140 -1.96 -15.39 -9.41
CA ALA A 140 -0.63 -14.78 -9.34
C ALA A 140 0.17 -15.30 -8.14
N VAL A 141 -0.46 -15.48 -6.99
CA VAL A 141 0.15 -16.05 -5.78
C VAL A 141 0.52 -17.51 -5.97
N LEU A 142 -0.39 -18.33 -6.53
CA LEU A 142 -0.17 -19.77 -6.75
C LEU A 142 0.94 -20.06 -7.75
N ALA A 143 1.28 -19.13 -8.62
CA ALA A 143 2.41 -19.26 -9.53
C ALA A 143 3.78 -19.32 -8.82
N ALA A 144 3.85 -19.03 -7.52
CA ALA A 144 5.06 -18.94 -6.73
C ALA A 144 6.18 -18.13 -7.45
N PRO A 145 5.91 -16.89 -7.81
CA PRO A 145 6.84 -16.09 -8.59
C PRO A 145 8.04 -15.62 -7.75
N SER A 146 9.08 -15.09 -8.40
CA SER A 146 10.19 -14.42 -7.69
C SER A 146 9.82 -13.00 -7.25
N TRP A 147 8.87 -12.38 -7.92
CA TRP A 147 8.32 -11.07 -7.60
C TRP A 147 6.87 -10.92 -8.04
N LEU A 148 6.14 -10.05 -7.34
CA LEU A 148 4.74 -9.78 -7.55
C LEU A 148 4.55 -8.32 -7.95
N LEU A 149 3.91 -8.09 -9.10
CA LEU A 149 3.53 -6.78 -9.61
C LEU A 149 2.01 -6.66 -9.54
N LEU A 150 1.52 -5.74 -8.73
CA LEU A 150 0.09 -5.59 -8.45
C LEU A 150 -0.37 -4.18 -8.86
N ASP A 151 -1.30 -4.11 -9.80
CA ASP A 151 -1.89 -2.85 -10.29
C ASP A 151 -3.31 -2.70 -9.75
N GLU A 152 -3.50 -1.86 -8.75
CA GLU A 152 -4.76 -1.61 -8.03
C GLU A 152 -5.53 -2.90 -7.66
N PRO A 153 -4.86 -3.91 -7.06
CA PRO A 153 -5.40 -5.27 -6.92
C PRO A 153 -6.60 -5.36 -5.99
N PHE A 154 -6.87 -4.33 -5.18
CA PHE A 154 -7.90 -4.34 -4.15
C PHE A 154 -9.05 -3.36 -4.43
N SER A 155 -9.05 -2.67 -5.57
CA SER A 155 -10.00 -1.59 -5.89
C SER A 155 -11.48 -2.02 -5.88
N ASN A 156 -11.76 -3.25 -6.32
CA ASN A 156 -13.12 -3.79 -6.43
C ASN A 156 -13.53 -4.69 -5.25
N LEU A 157 -12.81 -4.63 -4.14
CA LEU A 157 -13.08 -5.44 -2.96
C LEU A 157 -13.76 -4.62 -1.86
N ASP A 158 -14.74 -5.23 -1.21
CA ASP A 158 -15.28 -4.71 0.04
C ASP A 158 -14.20 -4.71 1.14
N PRO A 159 -14.40 -3.95 2.24
CA PRO A 159 -13.37 -3.79 3.27
C PRO A 159 -12.86 -5.11 3.86
N ALA A 160 -13.77 -6.07 4.17
CA ALA A 160 -13.39 -7.33 4.79
C ALA A 160 -12.58 -8.22 3.83
N ARG A 161 -12.98 -8.33 2.56
CA ARG A 161 -12.26 -9.07 1.54
C ARG A 161 -10.93 -8.42 1.16
N ARG A 162 -10.88 -7.10 1.17
CA ARG A 162 -9.63 -6.36 0.99
C ARG A 162 -8.64 -6.68 2.09
N GLU A 163 -9.05 -6.65 3.35
CA GLU A 163 -8.20 -6.98 4.49
C GLU A 163 -7.66 -8.42 4.40
N ALA A 164 -8.52 -9.39 4.11
CA ALA A 164 -8.11 -10.78 3.93
C ALA A 164 -7.07 -10.95 2.80
N ALA A 165 -7.26 -10.25 1.68
CA ALA A 165 -6.35 -10.28 0.54
C ALA A 165 -5.00 -9.61 0.88
N LEU A 166 -5.00 -8.48 1.58
CA LEU A 166 -3.80 -7.80 2.05
C LEU A 166 -3.00 -8.70 3.00
N CYS A 167 -3.67 -9.37 3.96
CA CYS A 167 -3.05 -10.35 4.87
C CYS A 167 -2.40 -11.51 4.11
N LEU A 168 -3.09 -12.06 3.11
CA LEU A 168 -2.53 -13.14 2.29
C LEU A 168 -1.27 -12.68 1.56
N ILE A 169 -1.29 -11.52 0.92
CA ILE A 169 -0.14 -10.99 0.19
C ILE A 169 1.04 -10.74 1.13
N ASP A 170 0.83 -10.12 2.29
CA ASP A 170 1.90 -9.87 3.26
C ASP A 170 2.57 -11.18 3.71
N GLU A 171 1.76 -12.20 4.07
CA GLU A 171 2.27 -13.49 4.48
C GLU A 171 3.03 -14.21 3.37
N VAL A 172 2.52 -14.18 2.14
CA VAL A 172 3.17 -14.81 0.99
C VAL A 172 4.50 -14.13 0.68
N VAL A 173 4.51 -12.81 0.65
CA VAL A 173 5.73 -12.02 0.41
C VAL A 173 6.80 -12.36 1.45
N GLU A 174 6.40 -12.50 2.71
CA GLU A 174 7.33 -12.81 3.79
C GLU A 174 7.82 -14.25 3.77
N ARG A 175 6.90 -15.23 3.66
CA ARG A 175 7.26 -16.65 3.64
C ARG A 175 8.21 -17.00 2.49
N GLN A 176 8.03 -16.38 1.33
CA GLN A 176 8.80 -16.66 0.11
C GLN A 176 9.95 -15.70 -0.14
N GLY A 177 10.06 -14.62 0.64
CA GLY A 177 11.04 -13.57 0.40
C GLY A 177 10.84 -12.85 -0.93
N LEU A 178 9.59 -12.77 -1.43
CA LEU A 178 9.27 -12.16 -2.71
C LEU A 178 9.62 -10.67 -2.72
N THR A 179 9.88 -10.16 -3.91
CA THR A 179 9.84 -8.71 -4.13
C THR A 179 8.42 -8.31 -4.54
N LEU A 180 7.87 -7.28 -3.91
CA LEU A 180 6.54 -6.73 -4.18
C LEU A 180 6.64 -5.34 -4.78
N VAL A 181 5.91 -5.10 -5.87
CA VAL A 181 5.63 -3.75 -6.38
C VAL A 181 4.11 -3.56 -6.45
N LEU A 182 3.59 -2.62 -5.69
CA LEU A 182 2.17 -2.34 -5.57
C LEU A 182 1.86 -0.95 -6.12
N ALA A 183 1.10 -0.84 -7.20
CA ALA A 183 0.48 0.41 -7.60
C ALA A 183 -0.86 0.55 -6.90
N THR A 184 -1.04 1.64 -6.18
CA THR A 184 -2.28 1.98 -5.48
C THR A 184 -2.42 3.49 -5.33
N HIS A 185 -3.65 3.95 -5.15
CA HIS A 185 -3.96 5.32 -4.74
C HIS A 185 -4.33 5.42 -3.25
N ARG A 186 -4.35 4.28 -2.53
CA ARG A 186 -4.72 4.19 -1.12
C ARG A 186 -3.46 4.06 -0.26
N LEU A 187 -3.28 5.06 0.60
CA LEU A 187 -2.12 5.09 1.49
C LEU A 187 -2.10 3.92 2.46
N GLU A 188 -3.28 3.50 2.95
CA GLU A 188 -3.37 2.37 3.90
C GLU A 188 -2.82 1.07 3.29
N GLU A 189 -3.05 0.82 1.99
CA GLU A 189 -2.53 -0.34 1.29
C GLU A 189 -1.00 -0.27 1.15
N ALA A 190 -0.48 0.91 0.77
CA ALA A 190 0.94 1.15 0.64
C ALA A 190 1.67 0.96 1.97
N VAL A 191 1.16 1.55 3.05
CA VAL A 191 1.73 1.45 4.40
C VAL A 191 1.67 0.01 4.93
N SER A 192 0.60 -0.70 4.62
CA SER A 192 0.41 -2.08 5.07
C SER A 192 1.38 -3.06 4.43
N LEU A 193 1.73 -2.86 3.15
CA LEU A 193 2.50 -3.84 2.38
C LEU A 193 3.93 -3.41 2.03
N CYS A 194 4.24 -2.11 2.01
CA CYS A 194 5.48 -1.60 1.42
C CYS A 194 6.36 -0.84 2.42
N ASP A 195 7.67 -0.82 2.16
CA ASP A 195 8.69 -0.13 2.96
C ASP A 195 9.22 1.11 2.23
N HIS A 196 9.03 1.14 0.90
CA HIS A 196 9.48 2.22 0.03
C HIS A 196 8.32 2.72 -0.82
N LEU A 197 8.39 3.98 -1.21
CA LEU A 197 7.40 4.65 -2.04
C LEU A 197 8.07 5.37 -3.21
N VAL A 198 7.55 5.18 -4.41
CA VAL A 198 7.74 6.08 -5.56
C VAL A 198 6.47 6.92 -5.68
N SER A 199 6.56 8.19 -5.37
CA SER A 199 5.49 9.16 -5.64
C SER A 199 5.69 9.70 -7.06
N LEU A 200 4.90 9.19 -8.02
CA LEU A 200 4.93 9.69 -9.39
C LEU A 200 4.21 11.03 -9.49
N ARG A 201 4.87 12.00 -10.09
CA ARG A 201 4.35 13.35 -10.32
C ARG A 201 4.67 13.77 -11.75
N GLU A 202 3.75 14.46 -12.38
CA GLU A 202 3.99 15.08 -13.68
C GLU A 202 4.68 16.44 -13.50
N GLN A 203 5.81 16.63 -14.17
CA GLN A 203 6.56 17.87 -14.20
C GLN A 203 6.98 18.14 -15.65
N ASN A 204 6.54 19.26 -16.22
CA ASN A 204 6.86 19.67 -17.58
C ASN A 204 6.54 18.60 -18.65
N GLY A 205 5.40 17.90 -18.51
CA GLY A 205 4.98 16.84 -19.44
C GLY A 205 5.71 15.50 -19.26
N VAL A 206 6.55 15.37 -18.23
CA VAL A 206 7.24 14.11 -17.90
C VAL A 206 6.79 13.64 -16.52
N SER A 207 6.34 12.39 -16.44
CA SER A 207 6.06 11.74 -15.17
C SER A 207 7.37 11.29 -14.53
N THR A 208 7.67 11.79 -13.32
CA THR A 208 8.92 11.48 -12.63
C THR A 208 8.69 10.91 -11.24
N GLY A 209 9.60 10.07 -10.75
CA GLY A 209 9.57 9.57 -9.38
C GLY A 209 10.82 8.81 -8.98
N THR A 210 11.27 9.02 -7.75
CA THR A 210 12.39 8.31 -7.15
C THR A 210 11.92 7.56 -5.90
N ALA A 211 12.32 6.30 -5.75
CA ALA A 211 12.00 5.50 -4.58
C ALA A 211 12.73 6.04 -3.35
N GLN A 212 11.98 6.23 -2.29
CA GLN A 212 12.49 6.62 -0.97
C GLN A 212 11.84 5.76 0.12
N PRO A 213 12.45 5.63 1.30
CA PRO A 213 11.81 4.99 2.43
C PRO A 213 10.43 5.59 2.68
N LEU A 214 9.46 4.76 2.99
CA LEU A 214 8.07 5.19 3.18
C LEU A 214 7.95 6.27 4.26
N ALA A 215 8.67 6.12 5.38
CA ALA A 215 8.72 7.11 6.44
C ALA A 215 9.20 8.49 5.96
N GLN A 216 10.23 8.52 5.11
CA GLN A 216 10.75 9.77 4.53
C GLN A 216 9.74 10.37 3.54
N ALA A 217 9.07 9.54 2.74
CA ALA A 217 8.05 9.98 1.80
C ALA A 217 6.82 10.59 2.50
N LEU A 218 6.51 10.10 3.71
CA LEU A 218 5.41 10.56 4.55
C LEU A 218 5.78 11.78 5.41
N GLY A 219 7.03 12.21 5.44
CA GLY A 219 7.51 13.37 6.23
C GLY A 219 7.29 14.75 5.59
N GLY A 220 6.51 14.88 4.53
CA GLY A 220 6.21 16.16 3.85
C GLY A 220 5.05 16.94 4.50
N ALA A 221 4.89 18.21 4.15
CA ALA A 221 3.90 19.13 4.74
C ALA A 221 2.40 18.73 4.58
N GLN A 222 2.08 17.72 3.79
CA GLN A 222 0.74 17.13 3.66
C GLN A 222 0.75 15.63 4.01
N ALA A 223 1.77 15.17 4.70
CA ALA A 223 1.90 13.77 5.06
C ALA A 223 1.08 13.44 6.31
N PRO A 224 0.62 12.18 6.45
CA PRO A 224 0.04 11.71 7.69
C PRO A 224 1.06 11.78 8.83
N THR A 225 0.61 12.14 10.01
CA THR A 225 1.44 12.13 11.22
C THR A 225 1.51 10.71 11.77
N LEU A 226 2.73 10.20 11.99
CA LEU A 226 2.95 8.96 12.71
C LEU A 226 2.92 9.25 14.20
N ILE A 227 2.05 8.56 14.93
CA ILE A 227 1.96 8.69 16.40
C ILE A 227 2.15 7.32 17.07
N SER A 228 2.69 7.32 18.27
CA SER A 228 2.84 6.14 19.10
C SER A 228 1.83 6.14 20.25
N GLY A 229 1.24 5.00 20.54
CA GLY A 229 0.23 4.88 21.58
C GLY A 229 -0.01 3.43 21.99
N MET A 230 -1.16 3.18 22.59
CA MET A 230 -1.57 1.85 23.04
C MET A 230 -2.83 1.41 22.28
N LEU A 231 -2.80 0.22 21.74
CA LEU A 231 -3.97 -0.42 21.17
C LEU A 231 -4.64 -1.27 22.24
N GLN A 232 -5.96 -1.18 22.34
CA GLN A 232 -6.77 -1.99 23.26
C GLN A 232 -8.08 -2.39 22.59
N GLU A 233 -8.63 -3.51 23.03
CA GLU A 233 -10.00 -3.90 22.66
C GLU A 233 -10.93 -3.56 23.81
N ALA A 234 -11.88 -2.66 23.54
CA ALA A 234 -12.91 -2.25 24.49
C ALA A 234 -14.29 -2.51 23.90
N ARG A 235 -15.12 -3.30 24.62
CA ARG A 235 -16.51 -3.66 24.22
C ARG A 235 -16.62 -4.23 22.80
N GLY A 236 -15.62 -5.04 22.36
CA GLY A 236 -15.59 -5.63 21.03
C GLY A 236 -15.18 -4.66 19.91
N THR A 237 -14.67 -3.48 20.26
CA THR A 237 -14.17 -2.49 19.31
C THR A 237 -12.69 -2.21 19.61
N LEU A 238 -11.87 -2.08 18.56
CA LEU A 238 -10.49 -1.67 18.70
C LEU A 238 -10.41 -0.15 18.92
N GLU A 239 -9.68 0.25 19.96
CA GLU A 239 -9.39 1.63 20.30
C GLU A 239 -7.88 1.86 20.34
N PHE A 240 -7.43 2.97 19.76
CA PHE A 240 -6.04 3.41 19.86
C PHE A 240 -5.94 4.56 20.87
N CYS A 241 -5.24 4.34 21.97
CA CYS A 241 -5.08 5.33 23.02
C CYS A 241 -3.85 6.19 22.76
N TYR A 242 -4.06 7.51 22.64
CA TYR A 242 -3.04 8.51 22.43
C TYR A 242 -3.25 9.69 23.39
N GLY A 243 -2.19 10.16 24.06
CA GLY A 243 -2.29 11.24 25.04
C GLY A 243 -3.33 10.98 26.16
N GLY A 244 -3.53 9.73 26.55
CA GLY A 244 -4.53 9.34 27.56
C GLY A 244 -5.97 9.32 27.08
N GLN A 245 -6.22 9.52 25.78
CA GLN A 245 -7.56 9.53 25.17
C GLN A 245 -7.68 8.45 24.11
N ALA A 246 -8.88 7.87 23.99
CA ALA A 246 -9.16 6.84 23.00
C ALA A 246 -9.56 7.47 21.66
N LEU A 247 -8.90 7.02 20.61
CA LEU A 247 -9.19 7.34 19.22
C LEU A 247 -9.90 6.17 18.54
N ARG A 248 -10.84 6.49 17.67
CA ARG A 248 -11.48 5.49 16.84
C ARG A 248 -10.48 4.92 15.83
N VAL A 249 -10.35 3.60 15.81
CA VAL A 249 -9.56 2.92 14.78
C VAL A 249 -10.36 2.86 13.48
N LYS A 250 -9.91 3.56 12.45
CA LYS A 250 -10.50 3.56 11.11
C LYS A 250 -10.15 2.30 10.32
N ALA A 251 -8.88 1.89 10.43
CA ALA A 251 -8.36 0.70 9.82
C ALA A 251 -7.23 0.12 10.69
N ALA A 252 -7.23 -1.17 10.82
CA ALA A 252 -6.20 -1.92 11.52
C ALA A 252 -5.84 -3.16 10.69
N PRO A 253 -5.32 -2.97 9.47
CA PRO A 253 -5.00 -4.10 8.62
C PRO A 253 -3.91 -4.95 9.29
N PHE A 254 -4.08 -6.28 9.23
CA PHE A 254 -3.09 -7.25 9.71
C PHE A 254 -2.89 -7.38 11.22
N LEU A 255 -3.78 -6.87 12.04
CA LEU A 255 -3.73 -7.13 13.47
C LEU A 255 -4.18 -8.57 13.75
N ARG A 256 -3.21 -9.41 14.11
CA ARG A 256 -3.51 -10.73 14.67
C ARG A 256 -4.15 -10.55 16.04
N GLU A 257 -4.90 -11.52 16.48
CA GLU A 257 -5.58 -11.48 17.80
C GLU A 257 -4.63 -11.09 18.93
N LYS A 258 -3.40 -11.62 18.93
CA LYS A 258 -2.35 -11.28 19.89
C LYS A 258 -1.80 -9.84 19.78
N ASP A 259 -2.01 -9.16 18.67
CA ASP A 259 -1.51 -7.81 18.39
C ASP A 259 -2.58 -6.74 18.64
N ARG A 260 -3.78 -7.14 19.10
CA ARG A 260 -4.92 -6.24 19.36
C ARG A 260 -4.81 -5.50 20.69
N ALA A 261 -3.79 -5.78 21.49
CA ALA A 261 -3.51 -5.05 22.72
C ALA A 261 -2.00 -4.83 22.87
N GLY A 262 -1.64 -3.67 23.41
CA GLY A 262 -0.25 -3.29 23.69
C GLY A 262 0.24 -2.07 22.91
N PRO A 263 1.56 -1.77 22.97
CA PRO A 263 2.14 -0.63 22.28
C PRO A 263 1.86 -0.70 20.78
N ALA A 264 1.43 0.41 20.19
CA ALA A 264 1.03 0.50 18.80
C ALA A 264 1.50 1.82 18.19
N ALA A 265 1.67 1.83 16.86
CA ALA A 265 1.82 3.05 16.08
C ALA A 265 0.63 3.23 15.15
N ALA A 266 0.26 4.46 14.88
CA ALA A 266 -0.83 4.79 13.98
C ALA A 266 -0.49 5.99 13.10
N LEU A 267 -1.10 6.03 11.90
CA LEU A 267 -1.08 7.18 11.03
C LEU A 267 -2.35 8.01 11.22
N ILE A 268 -2.17 9.30 11.39
CA ILE A 268 -3.23 10.29 11.38
C ILE A 268 -3.18 11.04 10.07
N ASP A 269 -4.21 10.89 9.24
CA ASP A 269 -4.35 11.64 8.01
C ASP A 269 -4.61 13.12 8.35
N PRO A 270 -3.99 14.09 7.65
CA PRO A 270 -4.28 15.51 7.86
C PRO A 270 -5.77 15.85 7.77
N GLN A 271 -6.55 15.14 6.94
CA GLN A 271 -7.99 15.33 6.83
C GLN A 271 -8.75 14.92 8.10
N ASP A 272 -8.13 14.15 9.00
CA ASP A 272 -8.71 13.73 10.28
C ASP A 272 -8.36 14.69 11.43
N VAL A 273 -7.54 15.69 11.18
CA VAL A 273 -7.13 16.71 12.17
C VAL A 273 -8.00 17.96 12.00
N HIS A 274 -8.82 18.24 12.98
CA HIS A 274 -9.72 19.40 12.93
C HIS A 274 -9.47 20.36 14.07
N ALA A 275 -9.09 21.60 13.76
CA ALA A 275 -9.07 22.68 14.75
C ALA A 275 -10.49 22.98 15.24
N LEU A 276 -10.61 23.18 16.54
CA LEU A 276 -11.89 23.48 17.18
C LEU A 276 -11.96 24.98 17.49
N PRO A 277 -13.09 25.63 17.23
CA PRO A 277 -13.31 27.02 17.69
C PRO A 277 -13.14 27.12 19.22
N ALA A 278 -12.71 28.28 19.70
CA ALA A 278 -12.55 28.54 21.13
C ALA A 278 -13.83 28.22 21.90
N GLY A 279 -13.74 27.36 22.90
CA GLY A 279 -14.88 26.93 23.70
C GLY A 279 -15.81 25.90 23.05
N ALA A 280 -15.62 25.54 21.79
CA ALA A 280 -16.46 24.52 21.14
C ALA A 280 -16.16 23.11 21.69
N PRO A 281 -17.18 22.25 21.90
CA PRO A 281 -16.98 20.86 22.25
C PRO A 281 -16.44 20.08 21.04
N ALA A 282 -15.69 19.01 21.29
CA ALA A 282 -15.32 18.07 20.25
C ALA A 282 -16.58 17.33 19.73
N PRO A 283 -16.58 16.86 18.46
CA PRO A 283 -17.66 16.01 17.96
C PRO A 283 -17.89 14.79 18.83
N LEU A 284 -19.13 14.30 18.86
CA LEU A 284 -19.51 13.17 19.71
C LEU A 284 -18.63 11.94 19.44
N GLY A 285 -18.00 11.41 20.48
CA GLY A 285 -17.11 10.25 20.39
C GLY A 285 -15.70 10.57 19.88
N CYS A 286 -15.34 11.84 19.70
CA CYS A 286 -14.01 12.27 19.33
C CYS A 286 -13.30 12.95 20.51
N PRO A 287 -12.02 12.65 20.77
CA PRO A 287 -11.27 13.29 21.84
C PRO A 287 -10.91 14.74 21.50
N ARG A 288 -10.69 15.55 22.55
CA ARG A 288 -10.21 16.92 22.44
C ARG A 288 -8.78 17.00 22.92
N PHE A 289 -7.94 17.61 22.13
CA PHE A 289 -6.54 17.91 22.45
C PHE A 289 -6.29 19.42 22.44
N GLU A 290 -5.27 19.86 23.12
CA GLU A 290 -4.77 21.25 23.03
C GLU A 290 -3.33 21.25 22.57
N GLY A 291 -3.11 21.74 21.35
CA GLY A 291 -1.83 21.82 20.71
C GLY A 291 -1.27 23.23 20.63
N GLN A 292 0.02 23.37 20.52
CA GLN A 292 0.70 24.63 20.26
C GLN A 292 0.83 24.87 18.76
N ARG A 293 0.57 26.09 18.35
CA ARG A 293 0.71 26.50 16.94
C ARG A 293 2.20 26.52 16.55
N GLN A 294 2.56 25.84 15.46
CA GLN A 294 3.90 25.84 14.88
C GLN A 294 3.99 26.64 13.57
N GLY A 295 2.85 26.88 12.91
CA GLY A 295 2.76 27.56 11.63
C GLY A 295 1.31 27.86 11.25
N ALA A 296 1.07 28.21 9.99
CA ALA A 296 -0.27 28.49 9.51
C ALA A 296 -1.18 27.26 9.53
N ASP A 297 -0.62 26.08 9.29
CA ASP A 297 -1.32 24.81 9.10
C ASP A 297 -0.78 23.68 9.99
N GLN A 298 -0.01 23.99 11.02
CA GLN A 298 0.63 22.99 11.87
C GLN A 298 0.36 23.22 13.35
N LEU A 299 0.05 22.11 14.06
CA LEU A 299 -0.14 22.06 15.50
C LEU A 299 0.81 21.04 16.12
N ARG A 300 1.48 21.41 17.22
CA ARG A 300 2.30 20.49 18.02
C ARG A 300 1.54 20.03 19.26
N TYR A 301 1.55 18.72 19.50
CA TYR A 301 1.08 18.11 20.74
C TYR A 301 2.11 17.09 21.22
N GLY A 302 2.79 17.39 22.35
CA GLY A 302 3.95 16.62 22.78
C GLY A 302 5.10 16.72 21.78
N GLU A 303 5.58 15.59 21.30
CA GLU A 303 6.63 15.50 20.26
C GLU A 303 6.07 15.49 18.84
N ASP A 304 4.76 15.24 18.69
CA ASP A 304 4.13 15.07 17.39
C ASP A 304 3.67 16.41 16.78
N VAL A 305 3.81 16.53 15.46
CA VAL A 305 3.34 17.68 14.68
C VAL A 305 2.26 17.24 13.72
N PHE A 306 1.06 17.80 13.87
CA PHE A 306 -0.10 17.51 13.04
C PHE A 306 -0.28 18.60 11.98
N THR A 307 -0.51 18.20 10.74
CA THR A 307 -0.89 19.12 9.67
C THR A 307 -2.41 19.23 9.57
N LEU A 308 -2.90 20.44 9.43
CA LEU A 308 -4.33 20.75 9.25
C LEU A 308 -4.68 20.79 7.78
N PRO A 309 -5.88 20.33 7.38
CA PRO A 309 -6.36 20.42 6.00
C PRO A 309 -6.66 21.88 5.58
N VAL A 310 -6.90 22.74 6.56
CA VAL A 310 -7.19 24.18 6.34
C VAL A 310 -6.29 24.99 7.27
N PRO A 311 -5.61 26.03 6.74
CA PRO A 311 -4.76 26.90 7.56
C PRO A 311 -5.52 27.55 8.72
N LEU A 312 -4.84 27.71 9.85
CA LEU A 312 -5.36 28.44 11.00
C LEU A 312 -5.44 29.94 10.67
N GLY A 313 -6.58 30.56 10.99
CA GLY A 313 -6.71 32.02 11.00
C GLY A 313 -5.75 32.67 12.01
N PRO A 314 -5.61 34.00 12.01
CA PRO A 314 -4.87 34.73 13.03
C PRO A 314 -5.48 34.47 14.40
N GLY A 315 -4.67 34.11 15.42
CA GLY A 315 -5.17 33.78 16.76
C GLY A 315 -4.08 33.26 17.68
N ASP A 316 -4.52 32.67 18.80
CA ASP A 316 -3.72 32.26 19.93
C ASP A 316 -2.64 31.22 19.58
N GLU A 317 -1.58 31.18 20.37
CA GLU A 317 -0.49 30.19 20.29
C GLU A 317 -0.97 28.77 20.63
N SER A 318 -2.02 28.64 21.47
CA SER A 318 -2.63 27.35 21.83
C SER A 318 -3.95 27.17 21.10
N VAL A 319 -4.11 26.03 20.43
CA VAL A 319 -5.30 25.70 19.61
C VAL A 319 -5.86 24.36 20.06
N ALA A 320 -7.14 24.33 20.39
CA ALA A 320 -7.86 23.08 20.59
C ALA A 320 -8.07 22.36 19.27
N PHE A 321 -7.86 21.04 19.23
CA PHE A 321 -8.12 20.23 18.06
C PHE A 321 -8.69 18.86 18.43
N THR A 322 -9.21 18.15 17.44
CA THR A 322 -9.71 16.78 17.58
C THR A 322 -9.15 15.91 16.48
N LEU A 323 -9.02 14.62 16.73
CA LEU A 323 -8.65 13.60 15.77
C LEU A 323 -9.86 12.70 15.50
N LEU A 324 -10.29 12.59 14.25
CA LEU A 324 -11.48 11.81 13.87
C LEU A 324 -11.22 10.30 13.80
N GLY A 325 -9.96 9.88 13.71
CA GLY A 325 -9.60 8.48 13.70
C GLY A 325 -8.14 8.23 13.42
N ALA A 326 -7.74 6.98 13.56
CA ALA A 326 -6.37 6.53 13.39
C ALA A 326 -6.31 5.25 12.54
N THR A 327 -5.32 5.16 11.64
CA THR A 327 -4.99 3.93 10.93
C THR A 327 -3.85 3.24 11.66
N VAL A 328 -4.16 2.16 12.37
CA VAL A 328 -3.17 1.41 13.17
C VAL A 328 -2.27 0.61 12.24
N LEU A 329 -0.96 0.70 12.45
CA LEU A 329 0.04 0.01 11.66
C LEU A 329 0.29 -1.41 12.18
N PRO A 330 0.56 -2.39 11.30
CA PRO A 330 0.98 -3.71 11.72
C PRO A 330 2.29 -3.64 12.50
N PRO A 331 2.50 -4.51 13.51
CA PRO A 331 3.67 -4.47 14.41
C PRO A 331 5.02 -4.42 13.70
N ARG A 332 5.14 -5.12 12.57
CA ARG A 332 6.37 -5.19 11.77
C ARG A 332 6.76 -3.89 11.07
N ARG A 333 5.79 -2.99 10.87
CA ARG A 333 6.03 -1.70 10.20
C ARG A 333 6.43 -0.60 11.15
N ARG A 334 6.24 -0.79 12.45
CA ARG A 334 6.62 0.17 13.50
C ARG A 334 8.12 0.43 13.49
N ASP A 335 8.93 -0.65 13.41
CA ASP A 335 10.39 -0.54 13.44
C ASP A 335 10.94 0.07 12.15
N ALA A 336 10.34 -0.24 11.00
CA ALA A 336 10.77 0.31 9.71
C ALA A 336 10.50 1.81 9.59
N LEU A 337 9.46 2.32 10.27
CA LEU A 337 9.11 3.74 10.28
C LEU A 337 9.86 4.51 11.39
N ALA A 338 10.12 3.89 12.54
CA ALA A 338 10.84 4.50 13.65
C ALA A 338 12.36 4.70 13.39
N VAL A 339 12.96 3.93 12.48
CA VAL A 339 14.40 4.07 12.12
C VAL A 339 14.67 5.34 11.28
N ALA A 340 13.66 5.97 10.71
CA ALA A 340 13.84 7.19 9.93
C ALA A 340 13.93 8.48 10.78
N GLU A 341 13.68 8.39 12.08
CA GLU A 341 13.78 9.53 13.03
C GLU A 341 15.13 9.63 13.75
N ARG A 342 16.13 8.79 13.39
CA ARG A 342 17.48 8.84 13.97
C ARG A 342 18.54 9.29 12.98
#